data_860a695cb1a4c6a7548a471a51543f69
#
_entry.id   860a695cb1a4c6a7548a471a51543f69
#
_cell.length_a   1.000
_cell.length_b   1.000
_cell.length_c   1.000
_cell.angle_alpha   90.00
_cell.angle_beta   90.00
_cell.angle_gamma   90.00
#
_symmetry.space_group_name_H-M   'P 1'
#
loop_
_entity.id
_entity.type
_entity.pdbx_description
1 polymer ?
#
loop_
_entity_poly.entity_id
_entity_poly.type
_entity_poly.pdbx_seq_one_letter_code
_entity_poly.pdbx_strand_id
1 'polypeptide(L)'
;MTSVLTAWTFDPMVVAGLGAAGVLYLRGVRRVRRPDRKLANRAACFIGGLVVIWIALQSPIDSYADTRLSVHMGQHLLLTMIAAPLLVLGAPVTLLLRAATPAVRRRWVLPLLRSRPVRLLTAPVVSWAQFALVLWVSHFSPLYEAAVRSTGVHALEHMLYIASAVLFWSPVAGLDPSPKRLSHPARLLYLFLAMPQASFLGLAMWGTSRVLYPSYQAALGAAALDDQRLAGTIMGSAGMLVMVPALGLVVLDWLAREEREAVRTDARLGVEGGPR
;
A
#
# COMPACT_ATOMS: atom_id res chain seq x y z
N MET A 1 3.93 -34.50 8.03
CA MET A 1 3.57 -33.10 8.31
C MET A 1 4.85 -32.27 8.21
N THR A 2 5.11 -31.64 7.07
CA THR A 2 6.15 -30.62 6.98
C THR A 2 5.78 -29.52 7.97
N SER A 3 6.74 -29.10 8.81
CA SER A 3 6.47 -28.03 9.78
C SER A 3 6.06 -26.79 9.03
N VAL A 4 5.07 -26.04 9.54
CA VAL A 4 4.60 -24.77 8.96
C VAL A 4 5.77 -23.82 8.61
N LEU A 5 6.87 -23.89 9.38
CA LEU A 5 8.06 -23.07 9.24
C LEU A 5 8.96 -23.44 8.05
N THR A 6 8.74 -24.58 7.39
CA THR A 6 9.58 -25.05 6.27
C THR A 6 8.91 -24.94 4.90
N ALA A 7 7.65 -24.51 4.83
CA ALA A 7 6.88 -24.38 3.60
C ALA A 7 7.19 -23.04 2.85
N TRP A 8 8.48 -22.74 2.65
CA TRP A 8 8.88 -21.57 1.86
C TRP A 8 8.73 -21.87 0.38
N THR A 9 8.13 -20.93 -0.35
CA THR A 9 8.07 -20.94 -1.82
C THR A 9 9.24 -20.17 -2.39
N PHE A 10 9.67 -20.51 -3.59
CA PHE A 10 10.69 -19.77 -4.30
C PHE A 10 10.22 -19.46 -5.72
N ASP A 11 9.71 -18.23 -5.92
CA ASP A 11 9.42 -17.72 -7.26
C ASP A 11 10.58 -16.83 -7.74
N PRO A 12 11.35 -17.28 -8.75
CA PRO A 12 12.50 -16.53 -9.27
C PRO A 12 12.12 -15.17 -9.84
N MET A 13 10.89 -15.02 -10.41
CA MET A 13 10.44 -13.74 -10.99
C MET A 13 10.16 -12.71 -9.89
N VAL A 14 9.53 -13.11 -8.81
CA VAL A 14 9.30 -12.25 -7.63
C VAL A 14 10.64 -11.81 -7.05
N VAL A 15 11.56 -12.76 -6.80
CA VAL A 15 12.90 -12.46 -6.23
C VAL A 15 13.68 -11.52 -7.15
N ALA A 16 13.70 -11.79 -8.47
CA ALA A 16 14.38 -10.95 -9.44
C ALA A 16 13.76 -9.54 -9.51
N GLY A 17 12.43 -9.43 -9.50
CA GLY A 17 11.71 -8.16 -9.52
C GLY A 17 11.98 -7.31 -8.29
N LEU A 18 11.88 -7.91 -7.09
CA LEU A 18 12.18 -7.22 -5.83
C LEU A 18 13.65 -6.83 -5.73
N GLY A 19 14.56 -7.74 -6.13
CA GLY A 19 16.00 -7.46 -6.19
C GLY A 19 16.32 -6.30 -7.13
N ALA A 20 15.74 -6.30 -8.34
CA ALA A 20 15.92 -5.20 -9.30
C ALA A 20 15.39 -3.88 -8.75
N ALA A 21 14.19 -3.87 -8.16
CA ALA A 21 13.61 -2.67 -7.55
C ALA A 21 14.50 -2.13 -6.42
N GLY A 22 15.00 -2.99 -5.53
CA GLY A 22 15.91 -2.61 -4.45
C GLY A 22 17.24 -2.06 -4.96
N VAL A 23 17.87 -2.73 -5.94
CA VAL A 23 19.13 -2.27 -6.54
C VAL A 23 18.95 -0.95 -7.25
N LEU A 24 17.89 -0.76 -8.03
CA LEU A 24 17.60 0.50 -8.72
C LEU A 24 17.37 1.63 -7.73
N TYR A 25 16.60 1.38 -6.67
CA TYR A 25 16.36 2.35 -5.62
C TYR A 25 17.66 2.77 -4.91
N LEU A 26 18.46 1.79 -4.46
CA LEU A 26 19.74 2.05 -3.77
C LEU A 26 20.78 2.73 -4.69
N ARG A 27 20.81 2.40 -5.98
CA ARG A 27 21.61 3.16 -6.97
C ARG A 27 21.13 4.61 -7.07
N GLY A 28 19.83 4.83 -7.02
CA GLY A 28 19.26 6.19 -6.95
C GLY A 28 19.74 6.94 -5.71
N VAL A 29 19.70 6.32 -4.54
CA VAL A 29 20.18 6.92 -3.27
C VAL A 29 21.65 7.31 -3.37
N ARG A 30 22.50 6.42 -3.91
CA ARG A 30 23.95 6.69 -4.08
C ARG A 30 24.26 7.84 -5.05
N ARG A 31 23.35 8.15 -5.98
CA ARG A 31 23.52 9.27 -6.94
C ARG A 31 23.12 10.63 -6.38
N VAL A 32 22.47 10.68 -5.23
CA VAL A 32 22.07 11.94 -4.60
C VAL A 32 23.30 12.62 -3.99
N ARG A 33 23.68 13.79 -4.51
CA ARG A 33 24.92 14.51 -4.13
C ARG A 33 24.97 14.96 -2.66
N ARG A 34 23.83 15.21 -2.05
CA ARG A 34 23.72 15.64 -0.63
C ARG A 34 22.69 14.76 0.06
N PRO A 35 23.11 13.59 0.58
CA PRO A 35 22.23 12.74 1.37
C PRO A 35 21.91 13.42 2.70
N ASP A 36 20.66 13.34 3.11
CA ASP A 36 20.18 13.81 4.39
C ASP A 36 19.58 12.62 5.20
N ARG A 37 19.37 12.80 6.50
CA ARG A 37 18.76 11.78 7.35
C ARG A 37 17.38 11.35 6.83
N LYS A 38 16.65 12.26 6.18
CA LYS A 38 15.34 11.95 5.57
C LYS A 38 15.48 10.94 4.44
N LEU A 39 16.56 11.02 3.64
CA LEU A 39 16.82 10.07 2.57
C LEU A 39 17.11 8.66 3.13
N ALA A 40 17.87 8.55 4.22
CA ALA A 40 18.14 7.28 4.88
C ALA A 40 16.84 6.64 5.40
N ASN A 41 15.98 7.40 6.09
CA ASN A 41 14.68 6.92 6.57
C ASN A 41 13.78 6.47 5.41
N ARG A 42 13.74 7.23 4.31
CA ARG A 42 13.00 6.84 3.09
C ARG A 42 13.52 5.54 2.49
N ALA A 43 14.85 5.37 2.46
CA ALA A 43 15.45 4.14 1.98
C ALA A 43 15.09 2.94 2.87
N ALA A 44 15.11 3.11 4.19
CA ALA A 44 14.66 2.09 5.12
C ALA A 44 13.19 1.72 4.91
N CYS A 45 12.29 2.70 4.73
CA CYS A 45 10.89 2.45 4.41
C CYS A 45 10.74 1.67 3.10
N PHE A 46 11.40 2.10 2.02
CA PHE A 46 11.30 1.42 0.73
C PHE A 46 11.77 -0.03 0.78
N ILE A 47 12.95 -0.26 1.37
CA ILE A 47 13.49 -1.61 1.54
C ILE A 47 12.58 -2.43 2.48
N GLY A 48 12.09 -1.85 3.56
CA GLY A 48 11.10 -2.49 4.43
C GLY A 48 9.84 -2.93 3.67
N GLY A 49 9.34 -2.09 2.76
CA GLY A 49 8.22 -2.45 1.88
C GLY A 49 8.52 -3.65 0.98
N LEU A 50 9.73 -3.68 0.37
CA LEU A 50 10.16 -4.84 -0.44
C LEU A 50 10.31 -6.12 0.41
N VAL A 51 10.81 -6.00 1.64
CA VAL A 51 10.91 -7.15 2.57
C VAL A 51 9.53 -7.67 2.95
N VAL A 52 8.54 -6.79 3.19
CA VAL A 52 7.17 -7.22 3.48
C VAL A 52 6.55 -7.92 2.27
N ILE A 53 6.77 -7.46 1.04
CA ILE A 53 6.32 -8.15 -0.18
C ILE A 53 7.00 -9.52 -0.27
N TRP A 54 8.30 -9.59 -0.02
CA TRP A 54 9.04 -10.85 -0.03
C TRP A 54 8.48 -11.85 1.00
N ILE A 55 8.20 -11.40 2.23
CA ILE A 55 7.56 -12.23 3.25
C ILE A 55 6.18 -12.68 2.80
N ALA A 56 5.36 -11.79 2.26
CA ALA A 56 4.01 -12.12 1.82
C ALA A 56 3.98 -13.16 0.70
N LEU A 57 4.94 -13.11 -0.25
CA LEU A 57 4.92 -13.88 -1.50
C LEU A 57 5.91 -15.04 -1.55
N GLN A 58 6.76 -15.23 -0.54
CA GLN A 58 7.79 -16.30 -0.54
C GLN A 58 7.80 -17.13 0.75
N SER A 59 7.09 -16.66 1.80
CA SER A 59 7.04 -17.37 3.08
C SER A 59 5.91 -18.41 3.09
N PRO A 60 5.76 -19.17 4.17
CA PRO A 60 4.61 -20.07 4.36
C PRO A 60 3.24 -19.41 4.19
N ILE A 61 3.14 -18.08 4.28
CA ILE A 61 1.91 -17.35 4.00
C ILE A 61 1.43 -17.66 2.58
N ASP A 62 2.30 -17.61 1.59
CA ASP A 62 1.98 -17.89 0.19
C ASP A 62 1.50 -19.33 0.00
N SER A 63 2.24 -20.31 0.54
CA SER A 63 1.87 -21.73 0.44
C SER A 63 0.52 -22.06 1.09
N TYR A 64 0.15 -21.37 2.17
CA TYR A 64 -1.13 -21.58 2.85
C TYR A 64 -2.27 -20.74 2.29
N ALA A 65 -1.98 -19.67 1.56
CA ALA A 65 -2.97 -18.81 0.93
C ALA A 65 -3.81 -19.57 -0.11
N ASP A 66 -3.22 -20.54 -0.81
CA ASP A 66 -3.93 -21.37 -1.78
C ASP A 66 -4.96 -22.33 -1.15
N THR A 67 -4.81 -22.64 0.14
CA THR A 67 -5.65 -23.62 0.84
C THR A 67 -6.52 -23.01 1.95
N ARG A 68 -6.19 -21.79 2.40
CA ARG A 68 -6.89 -21.08 3.49
C ARG A 68 -7.19 -19.64 3.09
N LEU A 69 -8.45 -19.32 2.97
CA LEU A 69 -8.92 -17.97 2.64
C LEU A 69 -8.49 -16.94 3.69
N SER A 70 -8.50 -17.31 4.97
CA SER A 70 -8.05 -16.44 6.07
C SER A 70 -6.57 -16.03 5.93
N VAL A 71 -5.70 -16.94 5.49
CA VAL A 71 -4.29 -16.65 5.23
C VAL A 71 -4.13 -15.77 3.99
N HIS A 72 -4.89 -16.03 2.93
CA HIS A 72 -4.90 -15.23 1.70
C HIS A 72 -5.33 -13.78 1.99
N MET A 73 -6.35 -13.57 2.81
CA MET A 73 -6.74 -12.21 3.25
C MET A 73 -5.62 -11.53 4.05
N GLY A 74 -4.94 -12.27 4.92
CA GLY A 74 -3.75 -11.76 5.62
C GLY A 74 -2.63 -11.35 4.67
N GLN A 75 -2.37 -12.14 3.61
CA GLN A 75 -1.42 -11.83 2.55
C GLN A 75 -1.77 -10.52 1.84
N HIS A 76 -3.03 -10.35 1.40
CA HIS A 76 -3.49 -9.11 0.76
C HIS A 76 -3.36 -7.88 1.68
N LEU A 77 -3.63 -8.03 2.97
CA LEU A 77 -3.46 -6.94 3.94
C LEU A 77 -1.98 -6.57 4.13
N LEU A 78 -1.06 -7.54 4.16
CA LEU A 78 0.37 -7.26 4.18
C LEU A 78 0.80 -6.45 2.94
N LEU A 79 0.32 -6.82 1.76
CA LEU A 79 0.65 -6.13 0.52
C LEU A 79 0.07 -4.71 0.45
N THR A 80 -1.20 -4.54 0.85
CA THR A 80 -1.93 -3.28 0.66
C THR A 80 -1.80 -2.31 1.83
N MET A 81 -1.74 -2.82 3.08
CA MET A 81 -1.76 -2.00 4.28
C MET A 81 -0.39 -1.80 4.91
N ILE A 82 0.58 -2.66 4.62
CA ILE A 82 1.94 -2.54 5.18
C ILE A 82 2.97 -2.23 4.08
N ALA A 83 3.07 -3.07 3.05
CA ALA A 83 4.07 -2.90 2.02
C ALA A 83 3.84 -1.62 1.19
N ALA A 84 2.62 -1.38 0.72
CA ALA A 84 2.32 -0.22 -0.12
C ALA A 84 2.60 1.13 0.58
N PRO A 85 2.14 1.41 1.80
CA PRO A 85 2.50 2.66 2.48
C PRO A 85 4.01 2.78 2.73
N LEU A 86 4.73 1.70 3.05
CA LEU A 86 6.19 1.72 3.20
C LEU A 86 6.89 2.08 1.88
N LEU A 87 6.46 1.51 0.76
CA LEU A 87 6.98 1.87 -0.57
C LEU A 87 6.75 3.36 -0.88
N VAL A 88 5.55 3.87 -0.59
CA VAL A 88 5.19 5.28 -0.80
C VAL A 88 5.99 6.21 0.10
N LEU A 89 6.20 5.84 1.38
CA LEU A 89 7.05 6.59 2.31
C LEU A 89 8.51 6.64 1.85
N GLY A 90 8.95 5.67 1.04
CA GLY A 90 10.22 5.72 0.33
C GLY A 90 10.36 6.86 -0.69
N ALA A 91 9.24 7.47 -1.10
CA ALA A 91 9.19 8.55 -2.09
C ALA A 91 10.01 8.26 -3.37
N PRO A 92 9.74 7.14 -4.09
CA PRO A 92 10.56 6.67 -5.20
C PRO A 92 10.58 7.65 -6.39
N VAL A 93 9.47 8.35 -6.65
CA VAL A 93 9.41 9.35 -7.73
C VAL A 93 10.27 10.57 -7.40
N THR A 94 10.23 11.04 -6.16
CA THR A 94 11.10 12.12 -5.69
C THR A 94 12.58 11.73 -5.79
N LEU A 95 12.91 10.49 -5.40
CA LEU A 95 14.28 9.97 -5.54
C LEU A 95 14.70 9.91 -7.02
N LEU A 96 13.85 9.40 -7.91
CA LEU A 96 14.10 9.35 -9.35
C LEU A 96 14.39 10.74 -9.91
N LEU A 97 13.60 11.75 -9.53
CA LEU A 97 13.79 13.15 -9.96
C LEU A 97 15.10 13.76 -9.44
N ARG A 98 15.54 13.37 -8.23
CA ARG A 98 16.81 13.84 -7.64
C ARG A 98 18.04 13.13 -8.23
N ALA A 99 17.92 11.85 -8.57
CA ALA A 99 19.02 11.00 -9.04
C ALA A 99 19.20 11.03 -10.57
N ALA A 100 18.15 11.35 -11.34
CA ALA A 100 18.19 11.40 -12.79
C ALA A 100 18.99 12.59 -13.31
N THR A 101 19.73 12.38 -14.41
CA THR A 101 20.39 13.47 -15.12
C THR A 101 19.37 14.47 -15.67
N PRO A 102 19.75 15.76 -15.88
CA PRO A 102 18.85 16.75 -16.44
C PRO A 102 18.22 16.32 -17.78
N ALA A 103 18.98 15.64 -18.62
CA ALA A 103 18.50 15.13 -19.91
C ALA A 103 17.42 14.05 -19.73
N VAL A 104 17.66 13.03 -18.92
CA VAL A 104 16.69 11.95 -18.62
C VAL A 104 15.43 12.52 -17.96
N ARG A 105 15.62 13.41 -16.98
CA ARG A 105 14.51 14.05 -16.28
C ARG A 105 13.59 14.83 -17.22
N ARG A 106 14.17 15.66 -18.12
CA ARG A 106 13.40 16.48 -19.06
C ARG A 106 12.77 15.67 -20.18
N ARG A 107 13.49 14.66 -20.72
CA ARG A 107 13.06 13.92 -21.90
C ARG A 107 12.07 12.80 -21.59
N TRP A 108 12.18 12.18 -20.40
CA TRP A 108 11.40 10.99 -20.07
C TRP A 108 10.54 11.14 -18.80
N VAL A 109 11.15 11.54 -17.68
CA VAL A 109 10.46 11.49 -16.37
C VAL A 109 9.36 12.56 -16.29
N LEU A 110 9.67 13.81 -16.60
CA LEU A 110 8.69 14.90 -16.50
C LEU A 110 7.53 14.77 -17.50
N PRO A 111 7.75 14.40 -18.79
CA PRO A 111 6.64 14.16 -19.72
C PRO A 111 5.74 13.02 -19.25
N LEU A 112 6.32 11.90 -18.74
CA LEU A 112 5.55 10.78 -18.20
C LEU A 112 4.67 11.22 -17.01
N LEU A 113 5.27 11.90 -16.01
CA LEU A 113 4.53 12.38 -14.84
C LEU A 113 3.44 13.43 -15.18
N ARG A 114 3.61 14.16 -16.28
CA ARG A 114 2.65 15.15 -16.78
C ARG A 114 1.65 14.58 -17.77
N SER A 115 1.79 13.33 -18.17
CA SER A 115 0.87 12.67 -19.10
C SER A 115 -0.55 12.59 -18.55
N ARG A 116 -1.56 12.64 -19.43
CA ARG A 116 -2.96 12.57 -19.02
C ARG A 116 -3.28 11.28 -18.23
N PRO A 117 -2.82 10.07 -18.65
CA PRO A 117 -3.09 8.84 -17.91
C PRO A 117 -2.51 8.88 -16.47
N VAL A 118 -1.24 9.27 -16.32
CA VAL A 118 -0.61 9.33 -14.99
C VAL A 118 -1.31 10.36 -14.10
N ARG A 119 -1.65 11.54 -14.63
CA ARG A 119 -2.39 12.56 -13.88
C ARG A 119 -3.78 12.10 -13.46
N LEU A 120 -4.46 11.32 -14.29
CA LEU A 120 -5.77 10.76 -13.99
C LEU A 120 -5.64 9.69 -12.89
N LEU A 121 -4.77 8.71 -13.07
CA LEU A 121 -4.56 7.62 -12.12
C LEU A 121 -4.08 8.09 -10.74
N THR A 122 -3.27 9.17 -10.71
CA THR A 122 -2.77 9.75 -9.46
C THR A 122 -3.68 10.85 -8.88
N ALA A 123 -4.82 11.14 -9.52
CA ALA A 123 -5.82 12.05 -8.95
C ALA A 123 -6.47 11.39 -7.72
N PRO A 124 -6.57 12.08 -6.56
CA PRO A 124 -6.99 11.44 -5.31
C PRO A 124 -8.31 10.67 -5.39
N VAL A 125 -9.32 11.25 -6.04
CA VAL A 125 -10.63 10.59 -6.21
C VAL A 125 -10.50 9.31 -7.06
N VAL A 126 -9.70 9.35 -8.14
CA VAL A 126 -9.48 8.18 -9.00
C VAL A 126 -8.64 7.12 -8.29
N SER A 127 -7.61 7.53 -7.54
CA SER A 127 -6.80 6.61 -6.73
C SER A 127 -7.63 5.91 -5.66
N TRP A 128 -8.56 6.62 -5.04
CA TRP A 128 -9.51 6.05 -4.07
C TRP A 128 -10.49 5.09 -4.76
N ALA A 129 -11.14 5.54 -5.82
CA ALA A 129 -12.16 4.76 -6.51
C ALA A 129 -11.59 3.47 -7.14
N GLN A 130 -10.39 3.54 -7.74
CA GLN A 130 -9.77 2.35 -8.34
C GLN A 130 -9.30 1.35 -7.27
N PHE A 131 -8.85 1.81 -6.10
CA PHE A 131 -8.53 0.92 -4.99
C PHE A 131 -9.79 0.19 -4.48
N ALA A 132 -10.90 0.93 -4.28
CA ALA A 132 -12.18 0.34 -3.93
C ALA A 132 -12.69 -0.62 -5.02
N LEU A 133 -12.56 -0.26 -6.30
CA LEU A 133 -12.97 -1.10 -7.42
C LEU A 133 -12.16 -2.41 -7.45
N VAL A 134 -10.84 -2.34 -7.33
CA VAL A 134 -9.99 -3.56 -7.28
C VAL A 134 -10.42 -4.44 -6.12
N LEU A 135 -10.62 -3.85 -4.94
CA LEU A 135 -11.06 -4.58 -3.75
C LEU A 135 -12.38 -5.31 -3.98
N TRP A 136 -13.41 -4.63 -4.46
CA TRP A 136 -14.75 -5.21 -4.61
C TRP A 136 -14.83 -6.15 -5.81
N VAL A 137 -14.27 -5.78 -6.97
CA VAL A 137 -14.35 -6.60 -8.18
C VAL A 137 -13.58 -7.90 -8.01
N SER A 138 -12.40 -7.91 -7.40
CA SER A 138 -11.66 -9.15 -7.17
C SER A 138 -12.46 -10.14 -6.34
N HIS A 139 -13.11 -9.71 -5.25
CA HIS A 139 -13.80 -10.59 -4.32
C HIS A 139 -15.17 -11.08 -4.81
N PHE A 140 -15.89 -10.27 -5.61
CA PHE A 140 -17.25 -10.62 -6.07
C PHE A 140 -17.32 -10.92 -7.57
N SER A 141 -16.19 -11.23 -8.21
CA SER A 141 -16.16 -11.70 -9.60
C SER A 141 -15.48 -13.08 -9.69
N PRO A 142 -15.56 -13.75 -10.84
CA PRO A 142 -14.80 -14.98 -11.10
C PRO A 142 -13.26 -14.82 -11.03
N LEU A 143 -12.76 -13.58 -10.94
CA LEU A 143 -11.32 -13.29 -10.93
C LEU A 143 -10.63 -13.96 -9.74
N TYR A 144 -11.23 -13.92 -8.55
CA TYR A 144 -10.67 -14.51 -7.35
C TYR A 144 -10.49 -16.03 -7.50
N GLU A 145 -11.55 -16.73 -7.93
CA GLU A 145 -11.49 -18.18 -8.17
C GLU A 145 -10.52 -18.54 -9.30
N ALA A 146 -10.40 -17.68 -10.31
CA ALA A 146 -9.41 -17.85 -11.37
C ALA A 146 -7.97 -17.64 -10.85
N ALA A 147 -7.77 -16.72 -9.91
CA ALA A 147 -6.48 -16.49 -9.26
C ALA A 147 -6.03 -17.72 -8.45
N VAL A 148 -6.93 -18.29 -7.64
CA VAL A 148 -6.62 -19.52 -6.88
C VAL A 148 -6.25 -20.70 -7.80
N ARG A 149 -6.80 -20.75 -9.03
CA ARG A 149 -6.55 -21.85 -9.99
C ARG A 149 -5.37 -21.61 -10.94
N SER A 150 -4.88 -20.40 -11.05
CA SER A 150 -3.86 -20.03 -12.03
C SER A 150 -2.80 -19.12 -11.43
N THR A 151 -1.56 -19.59 -11.35
CA THR A 151 -0.40 -18.82 -10.86
C THR A 151 -0.23 -17.50 -11.59
N GLY A 152 -0.48 -17.45 -12.92
CA GLY A 152 -0.36 -16.21 -13.68
C GLY A 152 -1.44 -15.19 -13.33
N VAL A 153 -2.69 -15.63 -13.11
CA VAL A 153 -3.78 -14.75 -12.68
C VAL A 153 -3.56 -14.29 -11.25
N HIS A 154 -3.06 -15.15 -10.35
CA HIS A 154 -2.70 -14.83 -8.98
C HIS A 154 -1.58 -13.75 -8.93
N ALA A 155 -0.53 -13.92 -9.73
CA ALA A 155 0.52 -12.91 -9.83
C ALA A 155 -0.01 -11.56 -10.35
N LEU A 156 -0.92 -11.56 -11.33
CA LEU A 156 -1.59 -10.35 -11.81
C LEU A 156 -2.45 -9.70 -10.71
N GLU A 157 -3.17 -10.49 -9.96
CA GLU A 157 -3.97 -10.03 -8.82
C GLU A 157 -3.09 -9.33 -7.79
N HIS A 158 -1.97 -9.93 -7.35
CA HIS A 158 -1.02 -9.30 -6.43
C HIS A 158 -0.46 -7.98 -6.99
N MET A 159 -0.11 -7.92 -8.29
CA MET A 159 0.34 -6.68 -8.92
C MET A 159 -0.73 -5.60 -8.91
N LEU A 160 -1.99 -5.96 -9.19
CA LEU A 160 -3.12 -5.03 -9.12
C LEU A 160 -3.34 -4.50 -7.71
N TYR A 161 -3.28 -5.36 -6.69
CA TYR A 161 -3.41 -4.95 -5.29
C TYR A 161 -2.30 -4.01 -4.86
N ILE A 162 -1.03 -4.35 -5.13
CA ILE A 162 0.12 -3.49 -4.78
C ILE A 162 0.03 -2.15 -5.53
N ALA A 163 -0.20 -2.18 -6.85
CA ALA A 163 -0.27 -0.96 -7.66
C ALA A 163 -1.42 -0.04 -7.22
N SER A 164 -2.61 -0.62 -6.99
CA SER A 164 -3.78 0.13 -6.54
C SER A 164 -3.56 0.73 -5.15
N ALA A 165 -2.95 -0.02 -4.23
CA ALA A 165 -2.65 0.46 -2.90
C ALA A 165 -1.55 1.53 -2.89
N VAL A 166 -0.50 1.41 -3.71
CA VAL A 166 0.52 2.47 -3.87
C VAL A 166 -0.12 3.76 -4.38
N LEU A 167 -1.02 3.69 -5.36
CA LEU A 167 -1.77 4.85 -5.84
C LEU A 167 -2.69 5.42 -4.74
N PHE A 168 -3.35 4.56 -3.97
CA PHE A 168 -4.22 4.96 -2.86
C PHE A 168 -3.44 5.69 -1.74
N TRP A 169 -2.29 5.16 -1.32
CA TRP A 169 -1.49 5.76 -0.24
C TRP A 169 -0.72 7.01 -0.66
N SER A 170 -0.46 7.20 -1.95
CA SER A 170 0.33 8.34 -2.47
C SER A 170 -0.24 9.72 -2.10
N PRO A 171 -1.54 10.02 -2.24
CA PRO A 171 -2.13 11.28 -1.82
C PRO A 171 -2.09 11.50 -0.30
N VAL A 172 -2.15 10.43 0.48
CA VAL A 172 -2.09 10.45 1.95
C VAL A 172 -0.69 10.85 2.42
N ALA A 173 0.34 10.18 1.93
CA ALA A 173 1.73 10.48 2.28
C ALA A 173 2.18 11.86 1.77
N GLY A 174 1.75 12.26 0.56
CA GLY A 174 2.04 13.56 -0.03
C GLY A 174 3.52 13.86 -0.23
N LEU A 175 4.38 12.82 -0.32
CA LEU A 175 5.84 12.95 -0.42
C LEU A 175 6.32 13.08 -1.86
N ASP A 176 5.66 12.39 -2.77
CA ASP A 176 5.95 12.45 -4.20
C ASP A 176 5.17 13.57 -4.90
N PRO A 177 5.67 14.09 -6.03
CA PRO A 177 4.95 15.08 -6.82
C PRO A 177 3.58 14.58 -7.27
N SER A 178 2.53 15.28 -6.89
CA SER A 178 1.16 15.00 -7.30
C SER A 178 0.52 16.25 -7.93
N PRO A 179 -0.34 16.08 -8.94
CA PRO A 179 -1.05 17.21 -9.57
C PRO A 179 -1.95 17.97 -8.60
N LYS A 180 -2.51 17.26 -7.63
CA LYS A 180 -3.39 17.84 -6.58
C LYS A 180 -2.97 17.27 -5.24
N ARG A 181 -2.41 18.10 -4.38
CA ARG A 181 -2.14 17.75 -2.99
C ARG A 181 -3.41 17.90 -2.17
N LEU A 182 -3.73 16.89 -1.37
CA LEU A 182 -4.82 16.99 -0.41
C LEU A 182 -4.40 17.87 0.77
N SER A 183 -5.33 18.74 1.22
CA SER A 183 -5.23 19.39 2.53
C SER A 183 -5.33 18.35 3.66
N HIS A 184 -4.95 18.68 4.89
CA HIS A 184 -5.03 17.73 6.01
C HIS A 184 -6.48 17.26 6.25
N PRO A 185 -7.50 18.13 6.30
CA PRO A 185 -8.89 17.67 6.42
C PRO A 185 -9.31 16.74 5.27
N ALA A 186 -8.86 17.03 4.03
CA ALA A 186 -9.18 16.16 2.90
C ALA A 186 -8.49 14.80 2.97
N ARG A 187 -7.27 14.70 3.55
CA ARG A 187 -6.61 13.39 3.81
C ARG A 187 -7.34 12.60 4.87
N LEU A 188 -7.82 13.25 5.94
CA LEU A 188 -8.63 12.61 6.97
C LEU A 188 -9.93 12.06 6.39
N LEU A 189 -10.64 12.85 5.60
CA LEU A 189 -11.86 12.41 4.92
C LEU A 189 -11.59 11.25 3.95
N TYR A 190 -10.50 11.32 3.19
CA TYR A 190 -10.07 10.29 2.24
C TYR A 190 -9.85 8.94 2.93
N LEU A 191 -9.13 8.92 4.05
CA LEU A 191 -8.89 7.71 4.85
C LEU A 191 -10.17 7.23 5.53
N PHE A 192 -10.94 8.15 6.12
CA PHE A 192 -12.18 7.83 6.81
C PHE A 192 -13.19 7.14 5.86
N LEU A 193 -13.35 7.63 4.64
CA LEU A 193 -14.23 7.03 3.64
C LEU A 193 -13.72 5.67 3.13
N ALA A 194 -12.42 5.36 3.26
CA ALA A 194 -11.87 4.08 2.88
C ALA A 194 -12.12 2.99 3.94
N MET A 195 -12.20 3.34 5.21
CA MET A 195 -12.37 2.38 6.31
C MET A 195 -13.62 1.48 6.15
N PRO A 196 -14.82 2.01 5.84
CA PRO A 196 -16.01 1.19 5.68
C PRO A 196 -15.91 0.15 4.55
N GLN A 197 -15.10 0.40 3.51
CA GLN A 197 -15.01 -0.48 2.34
C GLN A 197 -14.55 -1.89 2.73
N ALA A 198 -13.44 -2.00 3.46
CA ALA A 198 -12.93 -3.30 3.93
C ALA A 198 -13.87 -3.92 4.97
N SER A 199 -14.49 -3.10 5.84
CA SER A 199 -15.42 -3.58 6.85
C SER A 199 -16.70 -4.16 6.23
N PHE A 200 -17.28 -3.49 5.24
CA PHE A 200 -18.47 -3.99 4.54
C PHE A 200 -18.15 -5.26 3.74
N LEU A 201 -17.00 -5.32 3.09
CA LEU A 201 -16.55 -6.51 2.40
C LEU A 201 -16.37 -7.68 3.38
N GLY A 202 -15.69 -7.45 4.50
CA GLY A 202 -15.51 -8.46 5.55
C GLY A 202 -16.84 -8.94 6.13
N LEU A 203 -17.80 -8.02 6.36
CA LEU A 203 -19.14 -8.34 6.83
C LEU A 203 -19.94 -9.16 5.79
N ALA A 204 -19.81 -8.83 4.51
CA ALA A 204 -20.45 -9.59 3.43
C ALA A 204 -19.92 -11.03 3.36
N MET A 205 -18.60 -11.22 3.51
CA MET A 205 -17.99 -12.56 3.57
C MET A 205 -18.39 -13.33 4.82
N TRP A 206 -18.45 -12.66 5.96
CA TRP A 206 -18.81 -13.26 7.25
C TRP A 206 -20.29 -13.65 7.33
N GLY A 207 -21.18 -12.82 6.76
CA GLY A 207 -22.63 -12.96 6.88
C GLY A 207 -23.24 -14.01 5.96
N THR A 208 -22.49 -14.54 4.98
CA THR A 208 -23.02 -15.57 4.07
C THR A 208 -23.03 -16.94 4.76
N SER A 209 -24.08 -17.71 4.48
CA SER A 209 -24.22 -19.12 4.91
C SER A 209 -23.62 -20.12 3.91
N ARG A 210 -23.04 -19.62 2.80
CA ARG A 210 -22.44 -20.44 1.74
C ARG A 210 -20.99 -20.10 1.57
N VAL A 211 -20.17 -21.09 1.24
CA VAL A 211 -18.79 -20.84 0.84
C VAL A 211 -18.78 -20.14 -0.52
N LEU A 212 -18.13 -18.99 -0.60
CA LEU A 212 -18.08 -18.14 -1.80
C LEU A 212 -17.15 -18.72 -2.87
N TYR A 213 -16.11 -19.42 -2.43
CA TYR A 213 -15.03 -19.88 -3.31
C TYR A 213 -14.92 -21.40 -3.30
N PRO A 214 -15.33 -22.08 -4.39
CA PRO A 214 -15.31 -23.54 -4.49
C PRO A 214 -13.95 -24.18 -4.23
N SER A 215 -12.85 -23.52 -4.60
CA SER A 215 -11.49 -24.04 -4.37
C SER A 215 -11.18 -24.23 -2.88
N TYR A 216 -11.57 -23.30 -2.00
CA TYR A 216 -11.40 -23.46 -0.54
C TYR A 216 -12.39 -24.47 0.06
N GLN A 217 -13.60 -24.60 -0.53
CA GLN A 217 -14.51 -25.68 -0.16
C GLN A 217 -13.90 -27.06 -0.43
N ALA A 218 -13.22 -27.20 -1.60
CA ALA A 218 -12.55 -28.45 -1.94
C ALA A 218 -11.35 -28.75 -1.03
N ALA A 219 -10.62 -27.72 -0.60
CA ALA A 219 -9.43 -27.85 0.26
C ALA A 219 -9.78 -28.15 1.73
N LEU A 220 -10.82 -27.51 2.28
CA LEU A 220 -11.13 -27.52 3.72
C LEU A 220 -12.41 -28.28 4.08
N GLY A 221 -13.23 -28.66 3.09
CA GLY A 221 -14.50 -29.38 3.35
C GLY A 221 -15.42 -28.61 4.29
N ALA A 222 -15.83 -29.23 5.38
CA ALA A 222 -16.73 -28.64 6.36
C ALA A 222 -16.16 -27.40 7.08
N ALA A 223 -14.83 -27.26 7.17
CA ALA A 223 -14.18 -26.13 7.82
C ALA A 223 -14.09 -24.86 6.94
N ALA A 224 -14.44 -24.94 5.66
CA ALA A 224 -14.30 -23.84 4.71
C ALA A 224 -15.15 -22.61 5.09
N LEU A 225 -16.34 -22.80 5.62
CA LEU A 225 -17.22 -21.71 6.03
C LEU A 225 -16.67 -20.97 7.26
N ASP A 226 -16.09 -21.68 8.20
CA ASP A 226 -15.49 -21.07 9.39
C ASP A 226 -14.21 -20.31 9.03
N ASP A 227 -13.38 -20.85 8.11
CA ASP A 227 -12.22 -20.15 7.59
C ASP A 227 -12.62 -18.89 6.80
N GLN A 228 -13.72 -18.94 6.03
CA GLN A 228 -14.27 -17.77 5.33
C GLN A 228 -14.77 -16.69 6.31
N ARG A 229 -15.40 -17.07 7.41
CA ARG A 229 -15.81 -16.13 8.47
C ARG A 229 -14.60 -15.49 9.14
N LEU A 230 -13.57 -16.27 9.41
CA LEU A 230 -12.28 -15.76 9.90
C LEU A 230 -11.65 -14.80 8.90
N ALA A 231 -11.64 -15.15 7.62
CA ALA A 231 -11.17 -14.28 6.53
C ALA A 231 -11.91 -12.94 6.49
N GLY A 232 -13.25 -12.96 6.59
CA GLY A 232 -14.08 -11.76 6.68
C GLY A 232 -13.77 -10.92 7.93
N THR A 233 -13.53 -11.56 9.06
CA THR A 233 -13.13 -10.88 10.30
C THR A 233 -11.77 -10.20 10.14
N ILE A 234 -10.77 -10.90 9.59
CA ILE A 234 -9.43 -10.36 9.31
C ILE A 234 -9.55 -9.15 8.37
N MET A 235 -10.28 -9.28 7.27
CA MET A 235 -10.47 -8.21 6.29
C MET A 235 -11.13 -6.98 6.90
N GLY A 236 -12.20 -7.17 7.67
CA GLY A 236 -12.96 -6.09 8.29
C GLY A 236 -12.26 -5.37 9.44
N SER A 237 -11.44 -6.08 10.22
CA SER A 237 -10.81 -5.54 11.43
C SER A 237 -9.35 -5.12 11.24
N ALA A 238 -8.54 -5.92 10.53
CA ALA A 238 -7.12 -5.66 10.43
C ALA A 238 -6.80 -4.39 9.62
N GLY A 239 -7.64 -4.02 8.65
CA GLY A 239 -7.53 -2.74 7.95
C GLY A 239 -7.57 -1.54 8.89
N MET A 240 -8.38 -1.60 9.95
CA MET A 240 -8.47 -0.54 10.95
C MET A 240 -7.19 -0.38 11.77
N LEU A 241 -6.44 -1.47 12.03
CA LEU A 241 -5.18 -1.42 12.77
C LEU A 241 -4.11 -0.57 12.07
N VAL A 242 -4.22 -0.37 10.76
CA VAL A 242 -3.31 0.49 9.98
C VAL A 242 -3.93 1.85 9.71
N MET A 243 -5.23 1.89 9.38
CA MET A 243 -5.92 3.14 9.03
C MET A 243 -6.03 4.11 10.21
N VAL A 244 -6.31 3.61 11.43
CA VAL A 244 -6.42 4.47 12.63
C VAL A 244 -5.10 5.14 12.97
N PRO A 245 -3.95 4.44 13.06
CA PRO A 245 -2.64 5.08 13.18
C PRO A 245 -2.34 6.06 12.05
N ALA A 246 -2.69 5.73 10.79
CA ALA A 246 -2.48 6.63 9.67
C ALA A 246 -3.28 7.95 9.82
N LEU A 247 -4.54 7.87 10.26
CA LEU A 247 -5.33 9.06 10.63
C LEU A 247 -4.64 9.87 11.73
N GLY A 248 -4.18 9.21 12.79
CA GLY A 248 -3.44 9.85 13.88
C GLY A 248 -2.19 10.59 13.38
N LEU A 249 -1.40 9.96 12.51
CA LEU A 249 -0.22 10.59 11.90
C LEU A 249 -0.57 11.82 11.05
N VAL A 250 -1.68 11.80 10.32
CA VAL A 250 -2.15 12.97 9.55
C VAL A 250 -2.56 14.11 10.49
N VAL A 251 -3.22 13.81 11.61
CA VAL A 251 -3.58 14.81 12.62
C VAL A 251 -2.31 15.41 13.24
N LEU A 252 -1.35 14.59 13.63
CA LEU A 252 -0.09 15.06 14.20
C LEU A 252 0.73 15.93 13.21
N ASP A 253 0.78 15.54 11.93
CA ASP A 253 1.43 16.37 10.89
C ASP A 253 0.69 17.70 10.72
N TRP A 254 -0.63 17.70 10.81
CA TRP A 254 -1.44 18.92 10.74
C TRP A 254 -1.14 19.87 11.91
N LEU A 255 -1.29 19.40 13.15
CA LEU A 255 -1.00 20.20 14.34
C LEU A 255 0.43 20.77 14.34
N ALA A 256 1.42 19.93 14.00
CA ALA A 256 2.80 20.38 13.90
C ALA A 256 3.06 21.42 12.79
N ARG A 257 2.22 21.49 11.76
CA ARG A 257 2.31 22.55 10.73
C ARG A 257 1.65 23.84 11.19
N GLU A 258 0.47 23.76 11.80
CA GLU A 258 -0.21 24.94 12.34
C GLU A 258 0.65 25.65 13.39
N GLU A 259 1.26 24.88 14.28
CA GLU A 259 2.20 25.44 15.27
C GLU A 259 3.37 26.18 14.61
N ARG A 260 3.99 25.55 13.59
CA ARG A 260 5.09 26.21 12.85
C ARG A 260 4.64 27.46 12.09
N GLU A 261 3.42 27.48 11.58
CA GLU A 261 2.86 28.65 10.89
C GLU A 261 2.52 29.76 11.88
N ALA A 262 1.97 29.44 13.07
CA ALA A 262 1.71 30.39 14.13
C ALA A 262 3.02 31.07 14.59
N VAL A 263 4.05 30.30 14.92
CA VAL A 263 5.37 30.83 15.32
C VAL A 263 5.98 31.74 14.25
N ARG A 264 5.83 31.39 12.97
CA ARG A 264 6.31 32.24 11.86
C ARG A 264 5.53 33.52 11.72
N THR A 265 4.22 33.49 11.98
CA THR A 265 3.36 34.65 11.92
C THR A 265 3.69 35.62 13.06
N ASP A 266 3.84 35.09 14.27
CA ASP A 266 4.22 35.89 15.45
C ASP A 266 5.59 36.57 15.25
N ALA A 267 6.57 35.81 14.72
CA ALA A 267 7.88 36.38 14.37
C ALA A 267 7.81 37.48 13.30
N ARG A 268 6.88 37.39 12.35
CA ARG A 268 6.68 38.44 11.32
C ARG A 268 5.96 39.67 11.86
N LEU A 269 5.09 39.49 12.82
CA LEU A 269 4.34 40.59 13.43
C LEU A 269 5.13 41.31 14.52
N GLY A 270 6.37 40.90 14.82
CA GLY A 270 7.23 41.52 15.83
C GLY A 270 6.71 41.32 17.26
N VAL A 271 5.86 40.31 17.47
CA VAL A 271 5.43 39.92 18.82
C VAL A 271 6.58 39.15 19.46
N GLU A 272 7.65 39.86 19.82
CA GLU A 272 8.66 39.35 20.74
C GLU A 272 7.98 39.14 22.08
N GLY A 273 7.89 37.88 22.51
CA GLY A 273 7.52 37.56 23.89
C GLY A 273 8.52 38.15 24.85
N GLY A 274 8.29 39.36 25.33
CA GLY A 274 9.00 39.93 26.45
C GLY A 274 8.76 39.05 27.66
N PRO A 275 9.78 38.75 28.49
CA PRO A 275 9.63 37.98 29.70
C PRO A 275 8.74 38.77 30.69
N ARG A 276 7.66 38.14 31.16
CA ARG A 276 6.99 38.54 32.39
C ARG A 276 7.50 37.71 33.55
#